data_85e960e9bcf676b7aab1351d6cca8a24
#
_entry.id   85e960e9bcf676b7aab1351d6cca8a24
#
_cell.length_a   1.000
_cell.length_b   1.000
_cell.length_c   1.000
_cell.angle_alpha   90.00
_cell.angle_beta   90.00
_cell.angle_gamma   90.00
#
_symmetry.space_group_name_H-M   'P 1'
#
loop_
_entity.id
_entity.type
_entity.pdbx_description
1 polymer ?
#
loop_
_entity_poly.entity_id
_entity_poly.type
_entity_poly.pdbx_seq_one_letter_code
_entity_poly.pdbx_strand_id
1 'polypeptide(L)'
;MKRLLIYSLMLCMTASLAAQNYNDTTFNFTVVKENKITPVKNQANSSTCWSFSGLAFFESELLRLGKPAVDLSEMFVVHHSYSDKADKYLRMNGTSNFAPGGSFYDDVYVWKTYGMIPDSVMNGLNYGETKHNHGELDALTGAFMTTMVKNPNKKISTAWKPAFEGILNAYL
;
A
#
# COMPACT_ATOMS: atom_id res chain seq x y z
N MET A 1 -35.32 8.34 40.76
CA MET A 1 -34.75 8.23 39.40
C MET A 1 -33.32 8.81 39.29
N LYS A 2 -33.06 10.07 39.67
CA LYS A 2 -31.69 10.67 39.55
C LYS A 2 -30.59 9.93 40.34
N ARG A 3 -30.87 9.38 41.53
CA ARG A 3 -29.87 8.61 42.33
C ARG A 3 -29.53 7.26 41.71
N LEU A 4 -30.48 6.60 41.06
CA LEU A 4 -30.22 5.30 40.35
C LEU A 4 -29.32 5.50 39.15
N LEU A 5 -29.50 6.61 38.40
CA LEU A 5 -28.65 6.97 37.26
C LEU A 5 -27.19 7.24 37.66
N ILE A 6 -26.98 7.88 38.83
CA ILE A 6 -25.61 8.17 39.34
C ILE A 6 -24.90 6.88 39.73
N TYR A 7 -25.59 5.92 40.37
CA TYR A 7 -24.98 4.62 40.70
C TYR A 7 -24.70 3.77 39.49
N SER A 8 -25.56 3.81 38.44
CA SER A 8 -25.31 3.14 37.19
C SER A 8 -24.09 3.71 36.43
N LEU A 9 -23.93 5.05 36.45
CA LEU A 9 -22.79 5.73 35.83
C LEU A 9 -21.47 5.43 36.59
N MET A 10 -21.51 5.35 37.91
CA MET A 10 -20.36 5.01 38.74
C MET A 10 -19.92 3.54 38.55
N LEU A 11 -20.87 2.63 38.38
CA LEU A 11 -20.60 1.21 38.12
C LEU A 11 -19.96 0.98 36.73
N CYS A 12 -20.36 1.75 35.70
CA CYS A 12 -19.74 1.70 34.39
C CYS A 12 -18.32 2.24 34.38
N MET A 13 -18.00 3.26 35.18
CA MET A 13 -16.64 3.78 35.29
C MET A 13 -15.66 2.80 35.98
N THR A 14 -16.12 2.03 36.95
CA THR A 14 -15.27 1.04 37.63
C THR A 14 -15.00 -0.19 36.78
N ALA A 15 -15.92 -0.59 35.91
CA ALA A 15 -15.73 -1.67 34.96
C ALA A 15 -14.68 -1.35 33.88
N SER A 16 -14.56 -0.07 33.48
CA SER A 16 -13.57 0.37 32.49
C SER A 16 -12.13 0.38 33.04
N LEU A 17 -11.96 0.55 34.36
CA LEU A 17 -10.63 0.52 35.01
C LEU A 17 -10.11 -0.90 35.23
N ALA A 18 -10.98 -1.90 35.32
CA ALA A 18 -10.58 -3.30 35.50
C ALA A 18 -10.08 -3.94 34.17
N ALA A 19 -10.41 -3.36 33.01
CA ALA A 19 -10.02 -3.89 31.71
C ALA A 19 -8.58 -3.47 31.30
N GLN A 20 -7.92 -2.55 32.02
CA GLN A 20 -6.63 -1.98 31.63
C GLN A 20 -5.41 -2.65 32.25
N ASN A 21 -5.57 -3.63 33.12
CA ASN A 21 -4.46 -4.31 33.82
C ASN A 21 -4.36 -5.80 33.51
N TYR A 22 -4.62 -6.22 32.23
CA TYR A 22 -4.26 -7.55 31.80
C TYR A 22 -2.78 -7.57 31.38
N ASN A 23 -1.88 -7.56 32.36
CA ASN A 23 -0.49 -7.96 32.17
C ASN A 23 -0.46 -9.49 32.19
N ASP A 24 -0.69 -10.11 31.03
CA ASP A 24 -0.47 -11.54 30.89
C ASP A 24 1.04 -11.80 30.83
N THR A 25 1.63 -11.96 31.99
CA THR A 25 3.04 -12.36 32.15
C THR A 25 3.22 -13.89 32.13
N THR A 26 2.16 -14.64 31.78
CA THR A 26 2.16 -16.11 31.86
C THR A 26 2.75 -16.80 30.63
N PHE A 27 2.95 -16.07 29.51
CA PHE A 27 3.52 -16.65 28.29
C PHE A 27 5.01 -16.31 28.15
N ASN A 28 5.85 -17.30 28.34
CA ASN A 28 7.27 -17.23 27.99
C ASN A 28 7.49 -17.84 26.61
N PHE A 29 7.75 -16.98 25.61
CA PHE A 29 8.06 -17.45 24.26
C PHE A 29 9.56 -17.71 24.12
N THR A 30 9.91 -18.84 23.53
CA THR A 30 11.28 -19.17 23.13
C THR A 30 11.39 -19.06 21.61
N VAL A 31 12.38 -18.33 21.13
CA VAL A 31 12.67 -18.27 19.70
C VAL A 31 13.22 -19.62 19.25
N VAL A 32 12.43 -20.38 18.49
CA VAL A 32 12.83 -21.68 17.94
C VAL A 32 13.65 -21.50 16.66
N LYS A 33 13.28 -20.50 15.85
CA LYS A 33 13.97 -20.16 14.60
C LYS A 33 13.74 -18.68 14.27
N GLU A 34 14.81 -18.00 13.92
CA GLU A 34 14.77 -16.63 13.43
C GLU A 34 15.26 -16.60 11.97
N ASN A 35 14.47 -16.00 11.09
CA ASN A 35 14.88 -15.74 9.72
C ASN A 35 15.50 -14.33 9.62
N LYS A 36 16.54 -14.19 8.83
CA LYS A 36 17.11 -12.87 8.52
C LYS A 36 16.10 -12.06 7.70
N ILE A 37 15.97 -10.79 8.06
CA ILE A 37 15.11 -9.82 7.37
C ILE A 37 15.91 -8.57 7.02
N THR A 38 15.45 -7.82 6.04
CA THR A 38 15.88 -6.44 5.77
C THR A 38 15.23 -5.48 6.78
N PRO A 39 15.73 -4.24 6.93
CA PRO A 39 15.10 -3.25 7.81
C PRO A 39 13.63 -3.01 7.47
N VAL A 40 12.80 -2.86 8.49
CA VAL A 40 11.38 -2.54 8.31
C VAL A 40 11.22 -1.14 7.72
N LYS A 41 10.46 -1.04 6.64
CA LYS A 41 10.17 0.22 5.94
C LYS A 41 8.80 0.77 6.35
N ASN A 42 8.65 2.09 6.28
CA ASN A 42 7.42 2.79 6.62
C ASN A 42 6.71 3.27 5.35
N GLN A 43 5.56 2.67 5.04
CA GLN A 43 4.74 3.10 3.90
C GLN A 43 4.12 4.50 4.07
N ALA A 44 4.11 5.05 5.29
CA ALA A 44 3.41 6.29 5.66
C ALA A 44 1.95 6.31 5.13
N ASN A 45 1.54 7.33 4.36
CA ASN A 45 0.18 7.49 3.83
C ASN A 45 0.06 7.06 2.36
N SER A 46 0.77 6.01 1.93
CA SER A 46 0.72 5.56 0.53
C SER A 46 -0.42 4.59 0.22
N SER A 47 -1.03 3.96 1.22
CA SER A 47 -2.03 2.89 1.04
C SER A 47 -1.51 1.67 0.24
N THR A 48 -0.19 1.45 0.26
CA THR A 48 0.51 0.41 -0.52
C THR A 48 1.16 -0.66 0.36
N CYS A 49 0.58 -0.95 1.53
CA CYS A 49 1.10 -1.95 2.47
C CYS A 49 1.36 -3.33 1.85
N TRP A 50 0.59 -3.68 0.83
CA TRP A 50 0.74 -4.92 0.08
C TRP A 50 2.11 -5.00 -0.62
N SER A 51 2.57 -3.91 -1.26
CA SER A 51 3.87 -3.84 -1.91
C SER A 51 5.01 -3.87 -0.89
N PHE A 52 4.91 -3.07 0.21
CA PHE A 52 5.90 -3.06 1.27
C PHE A 52 6.07 -4.45 1.92
N SER A 53 4.97 -5.15 2.20
CA SER A 53 5.03 -6.49 2.80
C SER A 53 5.50 -7.55 1.80
N GLY A 54 5.10 -7.44 0.54
CA GLY A 54 5.49 -8.38 -0.51
C GLY A 54 6.98 -8.29 -0.83
N LEU A 55 7.52 -7.07 -0.95
CA LEU A 55 8.94 -6.88 -1.22
C LEU A 55 9.81 -7.26 -0.02
N ALA A 56 9.38 -6.94 1.20
CA ALA A 56 10.07 -7.41 2.41
C ALA A 56 10.16 -8.96 2.46
N PHE A 57 9.13 -9.66 1.98
CA PHE A 57 9.20 -11.12 1.83
C PHE A 57 10.23 -11.53 0.78
N PHE A 58 10.25 -10.91 -0.41
CA PHE A 58 11.25 -11.24 -1.44
C PHE A 58 12.68 -10.96 -0.99
N GLU A 59 12.92 -9.83 -0.32
CA GLU A 59 14.20 -9.47 0.26
C GLU A 59 14.67 -10.51 1.30
N SER A 60 13.77 -10.93 2.18
CA SER A 60 14.03 -11.98 3.17
C SER A 60 14.34 -13.32 2.53
N GLU A 61 13.65 -13.69 1.44
CA GLU A 61 13.94 -14.90 0.69
C GLU A 61 15.31 -14.84 -0.02
N LEU A 62 15.70 -13.69 -0.54
CA LEU A 62 17.04 -13.50 -1.08
C LEU A 62 18.12 -13.74 0.00
N LEU A 63 17.94 -13.20 1.19
CA LEU A 63 18.84 -13.45 2.33
C LEU A 63 18.87 -14.93 2.72
N ARG A 64 17.70 -15.58 2.76
CA ARG A 64 17.60 -17.03 3.04
C ARG A 64 18.35 -17.88 2.01
N LEU A 65 18.36 -17.45 0.74
CA LEU A 65 19.08 -18.08 -0.37
C LEU A 65 20.57 -17.71 -0.42
N GLY A 66 21.08 -16.99 0.60
CA GLY A 66 22.48 -16.58 0.67
C GLY A 66 22.85 -15.47 -0.31
N LYS A 67 21.88 -14.73 -0.85
CA LYS A 67 22.12 -13.56 -1.71
C LYS A 67 22.44 -12.34 -0.85
N PRO A 68 23.15 -11.34 -1.39
CA PRO A 68 23.33 -10.06 -0.71
C PRO A 68 22.00 -9.41 -0.36
N ALA A 69 21.98 -8.61 0.71
CA ALA A 69 20.84 -7.75 1.01
C ALA A 69 20.63 -6.76 -0.16
N VAL A 70 19.39 -6.63 -0.58
CA VAL A 70 18.93 -5.67 -1.57
C VAL A 70 17.72 -4.94 -1.01
N ASP A 71 17.61 -3.66 -1.31
CA ASP A 71 16.48 -2.81 -1.02
C ASP A 71 15.69 -2.64 -2.32
N LEU A 72 14.52 -3.29 -2.42
CA LEU A 72 13.69 -3.29 -3.63
C LEU A 72 12.73 -2.10 -3.61
N SER A 73 12.47 -1.53 -4.78
CA SER A 73 11.55 -0.40 -4.93
C SER A 73 10.09 -0.85 -4.87
N GLU A 74 9.39 -0.49 -3.80
CA GLU A 74 7.94 -0.64 -3.69
C GLU A 74 7.22 0.23 -4.72
N MET A 75 7.77 1.41 -4.99
CA MET A 75 7.15 2.38 -5.88
C MET A 75 7.25 1.98 -7.35
N PHE A 76 8.27 1.24 -7.74
CA PHE A 76 8.31 0.59 -9.04
C PHE A 76 7.13 -0.38 -9.23
N VAL A 77 6.85 -1.19 -8.23
CA VAL A 77 5.72 -2.13 -8.26
C VAL A 77 4.39 -1.38 -8.28
N VAL A 78 4.26 -0.35 -7.45
CA VAL A 78 3.07 0.51 -7.39
C VAL A 78 2.82 1.18 -8.74
N HIS A 79 3.83 1.76 -9.36
CA HIS A 79 3.75 2.43 -10.67
C HIS A 79 3.17 1.49 -11.73
N HIS A 80 3.78 0.31 -11.91
CA HIS A 80 3.31 -0.67 -12.89
C HIS A 80 1.92 -1.20 -12.57
N SER A 81 1.62 -1.43 -11.30
CA SER A 81 0.29 -1.85 -10.86
C SER A 81 -0.78 -0.81 -11.16
N TYR A 82 -0.52 0.49 -10.94
CA TYR A 82 -1.45 1.57 -11.31
C TYR A 82 -1.66 1.63 -12.83
N SER A 83 -0.58 1.52 -13.61
CA SER A 83 -0.61 1.51 -15.06
C SER A 83 -1.50 0.37 -15.60
N ASP A 84 -1.33 -0.85 -15.10
CA ASP A 84 -2.11 -2.02 -15.50
C ASP A 84 -3.58 -1.95 -15.03
N LYS A 85 -3.81 -1.44 -13.82
CA LYS A 85 -5.16 -1.19 -13.30
C LYS A 85 -5.90 -0.16 -14.16
N ALA A 86 -5.22 0.88 -14.65
CA ALA A 86 -5.81 1.87 -15.53
C ALA A 86 -6.26 1.24 -16.85
N ASP A 87 -5.44 0.41 -17.48
CA ASP A 87 -5.81 -0.33 -18.70
C ASP A 87 -7.02 -1.24 -18.45
N LYS A 88 -7.00 -1.98 -17.33
CA LYS A 88 -8.12 -2.86 -16.95
C LYS A 88 -9.39 -2.06 -16.73
N TYR A 89 -9.31 -0.94 -16.01
CA TYR A 89 -10.45 -0.08 -15.70
C TYR A 89 -11.14 0.45 -16.97
N LEU A 90 -10.35 0.90 -17.95
CA LEU A 90 -10.89 1.33 -19.24
C LEU A 90 -11.52 0.18 -20.04
N ARG A 91 -10.85 -0.96 -20.13
CA ARG A 91 -11.38 -2.14 -20.83
C ARG A 91 -12.67 -2.67 -20.18
N MET A 92 -12.81 -2.50 -18.89
CA MET A 92 -14.00 -2.86 -18.11
C MET A 92 -15.04 -1.73 -18.04
N ASN A 93 -14.86 -0.67 -18.83
CA ASN A 93 -15.76 0.49 -18.86
C ASN A 93 -16.07 1.09 -17.46
N GLY A 94 -15.06 1.17 -16.61
CA GLY A 94 -15.18 1.72 -15.27
C GLY A 94 -15.83 0.82 -14.22
N THR A 95 -16.11 -0.44 -14.54
CA THR A 95 -16.77 -1.37 -13.59
C THR A 95 -15.79 -2.15 -12.70
N SER A 96 -14.49 -2.14 -13.02
CA SER A 96 -13.48 -2.71 -12.12
C SER A 96 -13.07 -1.71 -11.04
N ASN A 97 -12.49 -2.21 -9.95
CA ASN A 97 -11.92 -1.34 -8.93
C ASN A 97 -10.66 -0.64 -9.47
N PHE A 98 -10.58 0.69 -9.27
CA PHE A 98 -9.38 1.47 -9.48
C PHE A 98 -9.04 2.20 -8.18
N ALA A 99 -8.12 1.62 -7.40
CA ALA A 99 -7.74 2.08 -6.07
C ALA A 99 -6.30 1.67 -5.76
N PRO A 100 -5.63 2.31 -4.76
CA PRO A 100 -4.23 2.05 -4.40
C PRO A 100 -3.98 0.65 -3.82
N GLY A 101 -5.01 0.01 -3.24
CA GLY A 101 -4.89 -1.33 -2.67
C GLY A 101 -4.48 -2.39 -3.70
N GLY A 102 -3.73 -3.36 -3.24
CA GLY A 102 -3.28 -4.51 -4.03
C GLY A 102 -3.07 -5.74 -3.16
N SER A 103 -2.40 -6.73 -3.69
CA SER A 103 -2.13 -7.99 -3.03
C SER A 103 -0.74 -8.51 -3.39
N PHE A 104 -0.26 -9.50 -2.67
CA PHE A 104 1.00 -10.19 -2.99
C PHE A 104 1.03 -10.74 -4.43
N TYR A 105 -0.13 -11.05 -5.01
CA TYR A 105 -0.22 -11.45 -6.41
C TYR A 105 0.24 -10.33 -7.35
N ASP A 106 -0.06 -9.07 -7.04
CA ASP A 106 0.36 -7.92 -7.86
C ASP A 106 1.88 -7.78 -7.84
N ASP A 107 2.55 -8.00 -6.69
CA ASP A 107 4.01 -8.02 -6.59
C ASP A 107 4.61 -9.11 -7.48
N VAL A 108 4.10 -10.33 -7.39
CA VAL A 108 4.55 -11.47 -8.21
C VAL A 108 4.32 -11.21 -9.69
N TYR A 109 3.18 -10.62 -10.05
CA TYR A 109 2.83 -10.29 -11.42
C TYR A 109 3.78 -9.24 -12.00
N VAL A 110 4.01 -8.14 -11.27
CA VAL A 110 4.94 -7.08 -11.70
C VAL A 110 6.35 -7.64 -11.84
N TRP A 111 6.83 -8.42 -10.86
CA TRP A 111 8.13 -9.08 -10.94
C TRP A 111 8.28 -9.93 -12.21
N LYS A 112 7.28 -10.75 -12.53
CA LYS A 112 7.33 -11.63 -13.72
C LYS A 112 7.25 -10.87 -15.03
N THR A 113 6.53 -9.75 -15.05
CA THR A 113 6.22 -9.01 -16.29
C THR A 113 7.25 -7.92 -16.57
N TYR A 114 7.65 -7.17 -15.53
CA TYR A 114 8.48 -5.97 -15.65
C TYR A 114 9.84 -6.11 -14.97
N GLY A 115 10.02 -7.11 -14.11
CA GLY A 115 11.20 -7.25 -13.26
C GLY A 115 11.10 -6.49 -11.95
N MET A 116 12.26 -6.26 -11.31
CA MET A 116 12.39 -5.48 -10.08
C MET A 116 13.63 -4.60 -10.17
N ILE A 117 13.59 -3.45 -9.50
CA ILE A 117 14.72 -2.51 -9.42
C ILE A 117 14.99 -2.15 -7.96
N PRO A 118 16.22 -1.69 -7.64
CA PRO A 118 16.53 -1.16 -6.31
C PRO A 118 15.74 0.12 -5.98
N ASP A 119 15.42 0.34 -4.71
CA ASP A 119 14.76 1.55 -4.21
C ASP A 119 15.55 2.83 -4.55
N SER A 120 16.87 2.76 -4.53
CA SER A 120 17.74 3.88 -4.92
C SER A 120 17.57 4.36 -6.36
N VAL A 121 16.92 3.56 -7.24
CA VAL A 121 16.62 3.95 -8.62
C VAL A 121 15.25 4.62 -8.73
N MET A 122 14.29 4.20 -7.91
CA MET A 122 12.91 4.73 -7.93
C MET A 122 12.33 4.65 -6.53
N ASN A 123 12.56 5.68 -5.73
CA ASN A 123 12.05 5.74 -4.35
C ASN A 123 10.64 6.31 -4.24
N GLY A 124 10.08 6.87 -5.33
CA GLY A 124 8.72 7.39 -5.39
C GLY A 124 8.48 8.65 -4.56
N LEU A 125 9.46 9.52 -4.43
CA LEU A 125 9.39 10.79 -3.71
C LEU A 125 9.68 12.00 -4.63
N ASN A 126 9.22 11.94 -5.89
CA ASN A 126 9.50 12.95 -6.91
C ASN A 126 8.73 14.26 -6.72
N TYR A 127 7.76 14.31 -5.82
CA TYR A 127 6.82 15.42 -5.62
C TYR A 127 7.15 16.31 -4.41
N GLY A 128 8.38 16.26 -3.92
CA GLY A 128 8.89 17.19 -2.89
C GLY A 128 8.58 16.79 -1.44
N GLU A 129 7.99 15.64 -1.21
CA GLU A 129 7.76 15.08 0.13
C GLU A 129 8.96 14.25 0.61
N THR A 130 9.09 14.11 1.92
CA THR A 130 10.12 13.26 2.56
C THR A 130 9.57 11.89 3.01
N LYS A 131 8.26 11.70 2.88
CA LYS A 131 7.51 10.47 3.21
C LYS A 131 6.39 10.30 2.20
N HIS A 132 6.06 9.04 1.92
CA HIS A 132 4.96 8.74 1.00
C HIS A 132 3.63 9.32 1.50
N ASN A 133 2.98 10.11 0.65
CA ASN A 133 1.65 10.67 0.88
C ASN A 133 0.90 10.71 -0.46
N HIS A 134 0.20 9.65 -0.78
CA HIS A 134 -0.41 9.44 -2.09
C HIS A 134 -1.84 9.99 -2.23
N GLY A 135 -2.33 10.75 -1.24
CA GLY A 135 -3.70 11.27 -1.30
C GLY A 135 -3.98 12.11 -2.55
N GLU A 136 -3.02 12.95 -2.97
CA GLU A 136 -3.13 13.76 -4.20
C GLU A 136 -3.01 12.88 -5.45
N LEU A 137 -2.04 11.96 -5.50
CA LEU A 137 -1.87 11.00 -6.59
C LEU A 137 -3.14 10.16 -6.81
N ASP A 138 -3.73 9.64 -5.73
CA ASP A 138 -4.95 8.82 -5.78
C ASP A 138 -6.14 9.63 -6.30
N ALA A 139 -6.29 10.88 -5.84
CA ALA A 139 -7.34 11.76 -6.31
C ALA A 139 -7.19 12.11 -7.79
N LEU A 140 -5.98 12.46 -8.24
CA LEU A 140 -5.68 12.81 -9.63
C LEU A 140 -5.90 11.62 -10.57
N THR A 141 -5.33 10.46 -10.24
CA THR A 141 -5.46 9.27 -11.07
C THR A 141 -6.90 8.77 -11.13
N GLY A 142 -7.64 8.80 -10.02
CA GLY A 142 -9.06 8.46 -9.98
C GLY A 142 -9.93 9.39 -10.82
N ALA A 143 -9.71 10.71 -10.73
CA ALA A 143 -10.41 11.72 -11.53
C ALA A 143 -10.08 11.57 -13.02
N PHE A 144 -8.80 11.36 -13.35
CA PHE A 144 -8.36 11.11 -14.71
C PHE A 144 -9.07 9.90 -15.31
N MET A 145 -9.03 8.75 -14.63
CA MET A 145 -9.64 7.52 -15.11
C MET A 145 -11.16 7.63 -15.25
N THR A 146 -11.84 8.30 -14.32
CA THR A 146 -13.27 8.59 -14.38
C THR A 146 -13.60 9.43 -15.62
N THR A 147 -12.78 10.45 -15.91
CA THR A 147 -12.93 11.30 -17.10
C THR A 147 -12.76 10.49 -18.39
N MET A 148 -11.78 9.58 -18.41
CA MET A 148 -11.54 8.75 -19.59
C MET A 148 -12.70 7.79 -19.89
N VAL A 149 -13.32 7.20 -18.88
CA VAL A 149 -14.52 6.36 -19.05
C VAL A 149 -15.71 7.18 -19.57
N LYS A 150 -15.91 8.40 -19.04
CA LYS A 150 -16.98 9.33 -19.43
C LYS A 150 -16.65 10.11 -20.71
N ASN A 151 -15.61 9.76 -21.42
CA ASN A 151 -15.05 10.52 -22.52
C ASN A 151 -16.13 11.09 -23.49
N PRO A 152 -16.24 12.42 -23.60
CA PRO A 152 -17.26 13.06 -24.43
C PRO A 152 -17.10 12.76 -25.93
N ASN A 153 -15.89 12.42 -26.35
CA ASN A 153 -15.60 12.08 -27.75
C ASN A 153 -16.03 10.66 -28.14
N LYS A 154 -16.56 9.87 -27.20
CA LYS A 154 -16.99 8.46 -27.38
C LYS A 154 -15.90 7.53 -27.97
N LYS A 155 -14.69 8.02 -28.09
CA LYS A 155 -13.52 7.29 -28.58
C LYS A 155 -12.30 7.70 -27.75
N ILE A 156 -11.66 6.73 -27.14
CA ILE A 156 -10.44 6.95 -26.36
C ILE A 156 -9.29 7.23 -27.34
N SER A 157 -8.60 8.36 -27.15
CA SER A 157 -7.42 8.71 -27.95
C SER A 157 -6.19 7.92 -27.47
N THR A 158 -5.16 7.85 -28.30
CA THR A 158 -3.87 7.24 -27.92
C THR A 158 -3.09 8.08 -26.90
N ALA A 159 -3.51 9.34 -26.65
CA ALA A 159 -2.84 10.26 -25.75
C ALA A 159 -3.09 9.95 -24.26
N TRP A 160 -4.14 9.20 -23.94
CA TRP A 160 -4.52 8.97 -22.54
C TRP A 160 -3.43 8.24 -21.75
N LYS A 161 -2.83 7.20 -22.33
CA LYS A 161 -1.85 6.38 -21.62
C LYS A 161 -0.57 7.16 -21.31
N PRO A 162 0.07 7.85 -22.28
CA PRO A 162 1.22 8.73 -21.96
C PRO A 162 0.89 9.83 -20.94
N ALA A 163 -0.33 10.40 -20.98
CA ALA A 163 -0.74 11.41 -20.01
C ALA A 163 -0.89 10.80 -18.59
N PHE A 164 -1.47 9.61 -18.49
CA PHE A 164 -1.59 8.89 -17.24
C PHE A 164 -0.20 8.52 -16.66
N GLU A 165 0.68 7.96 -17.50
CA GLU A 165 2.08 7.67 -17.11
C GLU A 165 2.83 8.93 -16.68
N GLY A 166 2.55 10.08 -17.32
CA GLY A 166 3.12 11.36 -16.90
C GLY A 166 2.70 11.77 -15.47
N ILE A 167 1.46 11.46 -15.07
CA ILE A 167 1.04 11.66 -13.67
C ILE A 167 1.84 10.72 -12.76
N LEU A 168 1.90 9.43 -13.07
CA LEU A 168 2.64 8.48 -12.25
C LEU A 168 4.12 8.89 -12.09
N ASN A 169 4.78 9.23 -13.18
CA ASN A 169 6.20 9.63 -13.18
C ASN A 169 6.47 10.94 -12.42
N ALA A 170 5.47 11.80 -12.25
CA ALA A 170 5.62 13.03 -11.48
C ALA A 170 5.62 12.79 -9.97
N TYR A 171 5.02 11.70 -9.51
CA TYR A 171 4.92 11.35 -8.10
C TYR A 171 5.85 10.19 -7.70
N LEU A 172 5.93 9.18 -8.55
CA LEU A 172 6.65 7.93 -8.33
C LEU A 172 7.92 7.87 -9.20
#